data_62474b0001a26f79befc644719cd9f1c
#
_entry.id   62474b0001a26f79befc644719cd9f1c
#
_cell.length_a   1.000
_cell.length_b   1.000
_cell.length_c   1.000
_cell.angle_alpha   90.00
_cell.angle_beta   90.00
_cell.angle_gamma   90.00
#
_symmetry.space_group_name_H-M   'P 1'
#
loop_
_entity.id
_entity.type
_entity.pdbx_description
1 polymer ?
#
loop_
_entity_poly.entity_id
_entity_poly.type
_entity_poly.pdbx_seq_one_letter_code
_entity_poly.pdbx_strand_id
1 'polypeptide(L)'
;MTFALVDCNSFYASCERIFRPDIKKRPVVVLSNNDGCVVALSKEAKQLGIKMCEPWFKIEKSFLKKGGVAFSSNYELYADVSSRVMQTLEYLAPEVEVYSIDEAFLDITGLRNYEEFGYQCKETIDRWVGIPVCVGIGPTKTLAKVANYGAKHYPATKGVVDLTSEDRRKKLMALMPVREVWGVGSRINKKLNSLGIKTALDLAEVDTKLIKRKFSSVLERTVMELKGYPCIGLEQQPKTKKQIVVSRTFSKKVNDLDSINEAVSDYASRACEKLRREDQYCKMVSVFMRTNYFRKQDQQYHGFRSYKLFSPTNDTRDVLNATRQLTKQIFRTNINFIKAGVMLSDFYDEGVYQGDLFKARDKRIDSKELMITIDKINSSGVGKVTFASQGIRKSWSMRRLLKSPRYLTNWEEMPIVR
;
A
#
# COMPACT_ATOMS: atom_id res chain seq x y z
N MET A 1 -0.59 0.87 -28.86
CA MET A 1 -0.95 1.31 -27.51
C MET A 1 0.13 2.23 -26.99
N THR A 2 -0.23 3.28 -26.28
CA THR A 2 0.72 4.20 -25.62
C THR A 2 0.19 4.52 -24.24
N PHE A 3 1.03 4.34 -23.22
CA PHE A 3 0.67 4.56 -21.84
C PHE A 3 1.40 5.78 -21.28
N ALA A 4 0.68 6.58 -20.48
CA ALA A 4 1.29 7.54 -19.59
C ALA A 4 1.17 7.02 -18.16
N LEU A 5 2.27 7.07 -17.40
CA LEU A 5 2.28 6.90 -15.95
C LEU A 5 2.39 8.25 -15.30
N VAL A 6 1.39 8.63 -14.53
CA VAL A 6 1.40 9.81 -13.67
C VAL A 6 1.70 9.39 -12.25
N ASP A 7 2.73 9.96 -11.63
CA ASP A 7 3.23 9.61 -10.32
C ASP A 7 3.40 10.86 -9.45
N CYS A 8 2.80 10.85 -8.28
CA CYS A 8 2.82 11.97 -7.34
C CYS A 8 4.15 12.03 -6.58
N ASN A 9 4.87 13.12 -6.73
CA ASN A 9 6.19 13.29 -6.14
C ASN A 9 6.12 13.38 -4.61
N SER A 10 6.82 12.44 -3.91
CA SER A 10 6.89 12.42 -2.44
C SER A 10 5.48 12.52 -1.80
N PHE A 11 4.53 11.78 -2.30
CA PHE A 11 3.09 11.94 -2.14
C PHE A 11 2.65 12.32 -0.71
N TYR A 12 2.94 11.49 0.31
CA TYR A 12 2.50 11.78 1.69
C TYR A 12 3.08 13.10 2.22
N ALA A 13 4.34 13.40 1.94
CA ALA A 13 4.94 14.66 2.34
C ALA A 13 4.33 15.86 1.59
N SER A 14 3.93 15.66 0.33
CA SER A 14 3.24 16.67 -0.46
C SER A 14 1.82 16.92 0.05
N CYS A 15 1.07 15.87 0.44
CA CYS A 15 -0.24 16.01 1.07
C CYS A 15 -0.20 16.85 2.34
N GLU A 16 0.81 16.66 3.20
CA GLU A 16 0.96 17.45 4.42
C GLU A 16 1.25 18.93 4.15
N ARG A 17 1.84 19.25 3.00
CA ARG A 17 2.18 20.62 2.59
C ARG A 17 1.02 21.41 2.01
N ILE A 18 -0.02 20.75 1.48
CA ILE A 18 -1.17 21.43 0.87
C ILE A 18 -1.78 22.44 1.84
N PHE A 19 -1.97 22.05 3.11
CA PHE A 19 -2.60 22.85 4.15
C PHE A 19 -1.61 23.62 5.03
N ARG A 20 -0.32 23.52 4.73
CA ARG A 20 0.76 24.11 5.53
C ARG A 20 1.77 24.82 4.62
N PRO A 21 1.41 26.00 4.07
CA PRO A 21 2.30 26.76 3.21
C PRO A 21 3.61 27.19 3.92
N ASP A 22 3.59 27.34 5.24
CA ASP A 22 4.75 27.62 6.08
C ASP A 22 5.87 26.57 6.03
N ILE A 23 5.53 25.32 5.67
CA ILE A 23 6.49 24.22 5.53
C ILE A 23 6.83 23.88 4.07
N LYS A 24 6.37 24.67 3.10
CA LYS A 24 6.56 24.38 1.65
C LYS A 24 8.02 24.14 1.25
N LYS A 25 8.95 24.89 1.87
CA LYS A 25 10.39 24.81 1.61
C LYS A 25 11.18 24.09 2.73
N ARG A 26 10.51 23.59 3.77
CA ARG A 26 11.16 22.90 4.89
C ARG A 26 11.31 21.41 4.61
N PRO A 27 12.33 20.73 5.18
CA PRO A 27 12.42 19.28 5.13
C PRO A 27 11.21 18.65 5.84
N VAL A 28 10.48 17.76 5.15
CA VAL A 28 9.31 17.07 5.69
C VAL A 28 9.52 15.56 5.61
N VAL A 29 9.21 14.85 6.68
CA VAL A 29 9.14 13.39 6.72
C VAL A 29 7.79 12.94 7.23
N VAL A 30 7.30 11.82 6.70
CA VAL A 30 6.13 11.14 7.23
C VAL A 30 6.56 9.80 7.81
N LEU A 31 6.05 9.49 8.99
CA LEU A 31 6.44 8.34 9.78
C LEU A 31 5.44 7.18 9.62
N SER A 32 5.94 5.98 9.73
CA SER A 32 5.13 4.77 9.74
C SER A 32 4.30 4.66 11.02
N ASN A 33 3.48 3.61 11.11
CA ASN A 33 2.75 3.26 12.33
C ASN A 33 3.68 3.27 13.57
N ASN A 34 3.16 3.80 14.69
CA ASN A 34 3.88 4.01 15.95
C ASN A 34 5.07 4.98 15.83
N ASP A 35 5.05 5.85 14.83
CA ASP A 35 6.13 6.80 14.55
C ASP A 35 7.51 6.11 14.47
N GLY A 36 7.53 4.88 13.93
CA GLY A 36 8.68 4.00 14.05
C GLY A 36 9.80 4.29 13.06
N CYS A 37 9.49 4.54 11.79
CA CYS A 37 10.47 4.82 10.73
C CYS A 37 9.88 5.73 9.65
N VAL A 38 10.75 6.32 8.86
CA VAL A 38 10.40 7.22 7.76
C VAL A 38 9.80 6.43 6.60
N VAL A 39 8.59 6.78 6.15
CA VAL A 39 7.90 6.15 5.00
C VAL A 39 7.68 7.10 3.82
N ALA A 40 7.84 8.40 4.03
CA ALA A 40 7.89 9.37 2.95
C ALA A 40 8.83 10.52 3.31
N LEU A 41 9.45 11.12 2.29
CA LEU A 41 10.44 12.19 2.43
C LEU A 41 10.21 13.24 1.36
N SER A 42 10.27 14.50 1.75
CA SER A 42 10.35 15.59 0.78
C SER A 42 11.73 15.64 0.11
N LYS A 43 11.85 16.41 -0.97
CA LYS A 43 13.13 16.62 -1.67
C LYS A 43 14.21 17.17 -0.73
N GLU A 44 13.84 18.12 0.12
CA GLU A 44 14.75 18.76 1.09
C GLU A 44 15.19 17.76 2.16
N ALA A 45 14.31 16.87 2.63
CA ALA A 45 14.68 15.82 3.57
C ALA A 45 15.66 14.81 2.93
N LYS A 46 15.49 14.47 1.65
CA LYS A 46 16.45 13.64 0.90
C LYS A 46 17.81 14.32 0.79
N GLN A 47 17.85 15.64 0.55
CA GLN A 47 19.11 16.43 0.50
C GLN A 47 19.84 16.47 1.83
N LEU A 48 19.13 16.38 2.96
CA LEU A 48 19.73 16.23 4.29
C LEU A 48 20.31 14.82 4.56
N GLY A 49 20.24 13.91 3.59
CA GLY A 49 20.74 12.54 3.69
C GLY A 49 19.81 11.55 4.41
N ILE A 50 18.57 11.95 4.72
CA ILE A 50 17.58 11.04 5.33
C ILE A 50 17.19 9.95 4.34
N LYS A 51 17.11 8.69 4.82
CA LYS A 51 16.79 7.52 3.99
C LYS A 51 15.40 6.97 4.31
N MET A 52 14.78 6.33 3.30
CA MET A 52 13.57 5.54 3.50
C MET A 52 13.80 4.41 4.51
N CYS A 53 12.79 4.10 5.32
CA CYS A 53 12.84 3.08 6.38
C CYS A 53 13.83 3.37 7.50
N GLU A 54 14.40 4.56 7.57
CA GLU A 54 15.30 4.95 8.65
C GLU A 54 14.52 5.08 9.96
N PRO A 55 15.00 4.46 11.09
CA PRO A 55 14.30 4.54 12.37
C PRO A 55 14.24 5.97 12.90
N TRP A 56 13.04 6.46 13.18
CA TRP A 56 12.81 7.85 13.58
C TRP A 56 13.62 8.25 14.83
N PHE A 57 13.64 7.40 15.85
CA PHE A 57 14.34 7.69 17.10
C PHE A 57 15.85 7.97 16.93
N LYS A 58 16.45 7.53 15.82
CA LYS A 58 17.88 7.78 15.53
C LYS A 58 18.14 9.16 14.96
N ILE A 59 17.18 9.69 14.20
CA ILE A 59 17.36 10.92 13.43
C ILE A 59 16.57 12.11 13.97
N GLU A 60 15.58 11.88 14.82
CA GLU A 60 14.64 12.89 15.33
C GLU A 60 15.34 14.17 15.78
N LYS A 61 16.24 14.09 16.76
CA LYS A 61 16.92 15.25 17.33
C LYS A 61 17.71 16.05 16.28
N SER A 62 18.45 15.36 15.42
CA SER A 62 19.26 16.00 14.37
C SER A 62 18.41 16.60 13.27
N PHE A 63 17.30 15.94 12.90
CA PHE A 63 16.39 16.38 11.87
C PHE A 63 15.61 17.63 12.30
N LEU A 64 15.07 17.64 13.52
CA LEU A 64 14.34 18.79 14.07
C LEU A 64 15.27 20.00 14.26
N LYS A 65 16.52 19.79 14.71
CA LYS A 65 17.53 20.88 14.81
C LYS A 65 17.83 21.55 13.47
N LYS A 66 17.72 20.79 12.36
CA LYS A 66 17.89 21.31 10.99
C LYS A 66 16.60 21.93 10.41
N GLY A 67 15.62 22.23 11.22
CA GLY A 67 14.35 22.84 10.82
C GLY A 67 13.36 21.85 10.14
N GLY A 68 13.62 20.55 10.24
CA GLY A 68 12.73 19.54 9.71
C GLY A 68 11.38 19.47 10.43
N VAL A 69 10.36 18.95 9.74
CA VAL A 69 9.02 18.72 10.27
C VAL A 69 8.64 17.26 10.05
N ALA A 70 8.14 16.61 11.09
CA ALA A 70 7.72 15.21 11.04
C ALA A 70 6.21 15.09 11.27
N PHE A 71 5.57 14.20 10.53
CA PHE A 71 4.17 13.84 10.68
C PHE A 71 4.00 12.35 10.88
N SER A 72 3.05 11.93 11.72
CA SER A 72 2.54 10.55 11.69
C SER A 72 1.69 10.35 10.44
N SER A 73 1.67 9.14 9.88
CA SER A 73 0.83 8.84 8.71
C SER A 73 -0.64 9.18 8.93
N ASN A 74 -1.20 10.04 8.08
CA ASN A 74 -2.61 10.45 8.04
C ASN A 74 -3.28 9.86 6.79
N TYR A 75 -3.55 8.53 6.81
CA TYR A 75 -4.08 7.82 5.64
C TYR A 75 -5.44 8.33 5.17
N GLU A 76 -6.24 8.90 6.07
CA GLU A 76 -7.54 9.50 5.73
C GLU A 76 -7.33 10.71 4.80
N LEU A 77 -6.41 11.60 5.17
CA LEU A 77 -6.02 12.74 4.33
C LEU A 77 -5.43 12.27 2.98
N TYR A 78 -4.52 11.29 3.02
CA TYR A 78 -3.84 10.83 1.80
C TYR A 78 -4.80 10.13 0.84
N ALA A 79 -5.78 9.39 1.35
CA ALA A 79 -6.81 8.75 0.53
C ALA A 79 -7.71 9.80 -0.18
N ASP A 80 -8.12 10.86 0.52
CA ASP A 80 -8.93 11.91 -0.08
C ASP A 80 -8.15 12.68 -1.16
N VAL A 81 -6.91 13.08 -0.88
CA VAL A 81 -6.05 13.77 -1.87
C VAL A 81 -5.80 12.86 -3.08
N SER A 82 -5.52 11.56 -2.86
CA SER A 82 -5.39 10.58 -3.93
C SER A 82 -6.65 10.52 -4.80
N SER A 83 -7.83 10.43 -4.18
CA SER A 83 -9.11 10.42 -4.91
C SER A 83 -9.27 11.65 -5.81
N ARG A 84 -8.90 12.84 -5.33
CA ARG A 84 -8.92 14.07 -6.14
C ARG A 84 -7.96 14.04 -7.31
N VAL A 85 -6.75 13.50 -7.12
CA VAL A 85 -5.78 13.30 -8.22
C VAL A 85 -6.36 12.34 -9.25
N MET A 86 -6.90 11.18 -8.82
CA MET A 86 -7.45 10.19 -9.74
C MET A 86 -8.65 10.72 -10.52
N GLN A 87 -9.58 11.42 -9.87
CA GLN A 87 -10.71 12.10 -10.53
C GLN A 87 -10.24 13.16 -11.55
N THR A 88 -9.17 13.89 -11.24
CA THR A 88 -8.57 14.83 -12.19
C THR A 88 -8.02 14.11 -13.42
N LEU A 89 -7.39 12.94 -13.23
CA LEU A 89 -6.88 12.13 -14.33
C LEU A 89 -8.00 11.50 -15.17
N GLU A 90 -9.09 11.06 -14.54
CA GLU A 90 -10.30 10.57 -15.23
C GLU A 90 -10.97 11.65 -16.09
N TYR A 91 -10.86 12.94 -15.69
CA TYR A 91 -11.30 14.05 -16.52
C TYR A 91 -10.40 14.28 -17.72
N LEU A 92 -9.08 14.02 -17.61
CA LEU A 92 -8.09 14.30 -18.67
C LEU A 92 -7.91 13.17 -19.68
N ALA A 93 -8.16 11.91 -19.28
CA ALA A 93 -7.93 10.74 -20.10
C ALA A 93 -9.15 9.81 -20.14
N PRO A 94 -9.43 9.15 -21.27
CA PRO A 94 -10.60 8.28 -21.42
C PRO A 94 -10.51 6.99 -20.60
N GLU A 95 -9.30 6.48 -20.38
CA GLU A 95 -9.08 5.25 -19.62
C GLU A 95 -7.97 5.45 -18.58
N VAL A 96 -8.31 5.20 -17.32
CA VAL A 96 -7.42 5.33 -16.16
C VAL A 96 -7.40 4.04 -15.36
N GLU A 97 -6.20 3.54 -15.08
CA GLU A 97 -5.98 2.49 -14.10
C GLU A 97 -5.30 3.08 -12.86
N VAL A 98 -6.01 3.10 -11.74
CA VAL A 98 -5.43 3.46 -10.45
C VAL A 98 -4.53 2.32 -9.97
N TYR A 99 -3.23 2.47 -10.17
CA TYR A 99 -2.24 1.45 -9.82
C TYR A 99 -1.87 1.45 -8.34
N SER A 100 -1.75 2.63 -7.75
CA SER A 100 -1.49 2.81 -6.31
C SER A 100 -2.15 4.09 -5.78
N ILE A 101 -1.91 4.42 -4.51
CA ILE A 101 -2.42 5.67 -3.91
C ILE A 101 -1.81 6.93 -4.54
N ASP A 102 -0.67 6.82 -5.21
CA ASP A 102 0.14 7.91 -5.77
C ASP A 102 0.50 7.74 -7.24
N GLU A 103 0.07 6.64 -7.88
CA GLU A 103 0.37 6.35 -9.30
C GLU A 103 -0.88 5.91 -10.06
N ALA A 104 -1.03 6.38 -11.30
CA ALA A 104 -2.04 5.90 -12.24
C ALA A 104 -1.46 5.73 -13.65
N PHE A 105 -1.89 4.69 -14.36
CA PHE A 105 -1.65 4.51 -15.79
C PHE A 105 -2.85 5.05 -16.58
N LEU A 106 -2.55 5.74 -17.67
CA LEU A 106 -3.52 6.28 -18.62
C LEU A 106 -3.27 5.66 -19.99
N ASP A 107 -4.31 5.22 -20.69
CA ASP A 107 -4.21 4.97 -22.12
C ASP A 107 -4.36 6.29 -22.86
N ILE A 108 -3.30 6.66 -23.57
CA ILE A 108 -3.23 7.89 -24.37
C ILE A 108 -3.05 7.58 -25.86
N THR A 109 -3.38 6.35 -26.25
CA THR A 109 -3.29 5.91 -27.65
C THR A 109 -4.13 6.83 -28.54
N GLY A 110 -3.52 7.32 -29.62
CA GLY A 110 -4.18 8.19 -30.57
C GLY A 110 -4.09 9.70 -30.30
N LEU A 111 -3.53 10.13 -29.18
CA LEU A 111 -3.24 11.55 -28.95
C LEU A 111 -2.14 12.03 -29.90
N ARG A 112 -2.23 13.30 -30.35
CA ARG A 112 -1.27 13.87 -31.32
C ARG A 112 0.08 14.25 -30.70
N ASN A 113 0.06 14.75 -29.47
CA ASN A 113 1.27 15.24 -28.79
C ASN A 113 1.32 14.70 -27.35
N TYR A 114 2.12 13.67 -27.14
CA TYR A 114 2.24 13.02 -25.85
C TYR A 114 2.94 13.88 -24.78
N GLU A 115 4.00 14.62 -25.16
CA GLU A 115 4.71 15.48 -24.22
C GLU A 115 3.81 16.63 -23.72
N GLU A 116 3.03 17.25 -24.61
CA GLU A 116 2.07 18.30 -24.25
C GLU A 116 1.00 17.78 -23.30
N PHE A 117 0.45 16.61 -23.58
CA PHE A 117 -0.48 15.95 -22.65
C PHE A 117 0.15 15.69 -21.27
N GLY A 118 1.41 15.27 -21.23
CA GLY A 118 2.15 15.09 -20.00
C GLY A 118 2.28 16.39 -19.19
N TYR A 119 2.56 17.52 -19.85
CA TYR A 119 2.58 18.83 -19.20
C TYR A 119 1.19 19.28 -18.75
N GLN A 120 0.16 19.04 -19.55
CA GLN A 120 -1.23 19.32 -19.20
C GLN A 120 -1.63 18.57 -17.92
N CYS A 121 -1.36 17.28 -17.81
CA CYS A 121 -1.61 16.50 -16.60
C CYS A 121 -0.92 17.12 -15.39
N LYS A 122 0.36 17.47 -15.54
CA LYS A 122 1.17 18.03 -14.48
C LYS A 122 0.63 19.38 -13.99
N GLU A 123 0.31 20.29 -14.88
CA GLU A 123 -0.19 21.62 -14.57
C GLU A 123 -1.60 21.57 -13.97
N THR A 124 -2.47 20.72 -14.50
CA THR A 124 -3.84 20.58 -14.00
C THR A 124 -3.86 20.02 -12.59
N ILE A 125 -3.07 18.96 -12.31
CA ILE A 125 -3.02 18.38 -10.96
C ILE A 125 -2.39 19.35 -9.95
N ASP A 126 -1.32 20.04 -10.33
CA ASP A 126 -0.71 21.07 -9.47
C ASP A 126 -1.69 22.18 -9.15
N ARG A 127 -2.44 22.68 -10.15
CA ARG A 127 -3.42 23.76 -10.00
C ARG A 127 -4.66 23.34 -9.21
N TRP A 128 -5.24 22.15 -9.47
CA TRP A 128 -6.51 21.74 -8.88
C TRP A 128 -6.36 21.04 -7.54
N VAL A 129 -5.25 20.31 -7.35
CA VAL A 129 -5.03 19.49 -6.15
C VAL A 129 -3.84 19.98 -5.31
N GLY A 130 -2.88 20.68 -5.92
CA GLY A 130 -1.67 21.15 -5.24
C GLY A 130 -0.60 20.07 -5.06
N ILE A 131 -0.64 18.99 -5.85
CA ILE A 131 0.33 17.89 -5.80
C ILE A 131 1.25 17.94 -7.02
N PRO A 132 2.57 18.05 -6.82
CA PRO A 132 3.52 17.95 -7.93
C PRO A 132 3.62 16.52 -8.43
N VAL A 133 3.53 16.32 -9.75
CA VAL A 133 3.63 15.01 -10.38
C VAL A 133 4.75 14.94 -11.42
N CYS A 134 5.22 13.73 -11.71
CA CYS A 134 6.02 13.41 -12.89
C CYS A 134 5.23 12.50 -13.82
N VAL A 135 5.45 12.66 -15.14
CA VAL A 135 4.76 11.88 -16.16
C VAL A 135 5.78 11.15 -17.02
N GLY A 136 5.64 9.84 -17.10
CA GLY A 136 6.44 8.99 -17.97
C GLY A 136 5.59 8.34 -19.04
N ILE A 137 5.96 8.48 -20.31
CA ILE A 137 5.20 8.02 -21.46
C ILE A 137 5.99 6.94 -22.20
N GLY A 138 5.31 5.89 -22.64
CA GLY A 138 5.93 4.81 -23.39
C GLY A 138 4.92 3.84 -24.00
N PRO A 139 5.36 3.01 -24.99
CA PRO A 139 4.50 2.06 -25.68
C PRO A 139 4.08 0.87 -24.82
N THR A 140 4.65 0.73 -23.62
CA THR A 140 4.31 -0.30 -22.64
C THR A 140 4.29 0.29 -21.23
N LYS A 141 3.59 -0.35 -20.29
CA LYS A 141 3.58 0.08 -18.88
C LYS A 141 4.97 0.09 -18.26
N THR A 142 5.80 -0.90 -18.56
CA THR A 142 7.19 -0.94 -18.06
C THR A 142 8.02 0.20 -18.60
N LEU A 143 7.88 0.55 -19.90
CA LEU A 143 8.57 1.70 -20.48
C LEU A 143 8.05 3.03 -19.95
N ALA A 144 6.74 3.15 -19.66
CA ALA A 144 6.21 4.32 -18.97
C ALA A 144 6.82 4.50 -17.58
N LYS A 145 7.09 3.40 -16.83
CA LYS A 145 7.83 3.45 -15.56
C LYS A 145 9.32 3.82 -15.75
N VAL A 146 9.97 3.34 -16.80
CA VAL A 146 11.34 3.79 -17.17
C VAL A 146 11.35 5.27 -17.49
N ALA A 147 10.36 5.76 -18.26
CA ALA A 147 10.20 7.18 -18.56
C ALA A 147 10.01 8.02 -17.28
N ASN A 148 9.17 7.57 -16.37
CA ASN A 148 8.94 8.22 -15.08
C ASN A 148 10.21 8.27 -14.22
N TYR A 149 11.03 7.20 -14.24
CA TYR A 149 12.35 7.24 -13.62
C TYR A 149 13.19 8.40 -14.19
N GLY A 150 13.22 8.55 -15.51
CA GLY A 150 13.90 9.65 -16.18
C GLY A 150 13.35 11.02 -15.76
N ALA A 151 12.01 11.16 -15.71
CA ALA A 151 11.33 12.39 -15.31
C ALA A 151 11.65 12.83 -13.88
N LYS A 152 11.89 11.86 -12.98
CA LYS A 152 12.26 12.13 -11.57
C LYS A 152 13.75 12.43 -11.36
N HIS A 153 14.63 11.84 -12.17
CA HIS A 153 16.09 11.91 -11.92
C HIS A 153 16.82 12.98 -12.75
N TYR A 154 16.26 13.38 -13.88
CA TYR A 154 16.88 14.35 -14.77
C TYR A 154 16.11 15.67 -14.83
N PRO A 155 16.55 16.74 -14.14
CA PRO A 155 15.83 18.02 -14.09
C PRO A 155 15.56 18.66 -15.44
N ALA A 156 16.42 18.41 -16.43
CA ALA A 156 16.27 18.92 -17.79
C ALA A 156 14.95 18.46 -18.48
N THR A 157 14.35 17.35 -18.03
CA THR A 157 13.08 16.83 -18.52
C THR A 157 11.87 17.61 -18.02
N LYS A 158 12.05 18.51 -17.08
CA LYS A 158 10.97 19.26 -16.40
C LYS A 158 9.84 18.38 -15.85
N GLY A 159 10.15 17.08 -15.60
CA GLY A 159 9.23 16.09 -15.01
C GLY A 159 8.32 15.40 -16.02
N VAL A 160 8.57 15.53 -17.33
CA VAL A 160 7.87 14.78 -18.39
C VAL A 160 8.89 14.11 -19.30
N VAL A 161 8.72 12.83 -19.58
CA VAL A 161 9.59 12.07 -20.49
C VAL A 161 8.75 11.19 -21.39
N ASP A 162 8.96 11.32 -22.70
CA ASP A 162 8.38 10.46 -23.74
C ASP A 162 9.44 9.50 -24.28
N LEU A 163 9.15 8.20 -24.18
CA LEU A 163 9.94 7.08 -24.69
C LEU A 163 9.25 6.32 -25.84
N THR A 164 8.39 6.96 -26.61
CA THR A 164 7.82 6.35 -27.82
C THR A 164 8.90 6.10 -28.89
N SER A 165 9.94 6.95 -28.95
CA SER A 165 11.12 6.76 -29.79
C SER A 165 12.05 5.67 -29.23
N GLU A 166 12.48 4.74 -30.10
CA GLU A 166 13.40 3.66 -29.72
C GLU A 166 14.77 4.17 -29.30
N ASP A 167 15.29 5.19 -29.95
CA ASP A 167 16.58 5.79 -29.59
C ASP A 167 16.56 6.44 -28.21
N ARG A 168 15.47 7.15 -27.88
CA ARG A 168 15.27 7.71 -26.54
C ARG A 168 15.18 6.61 -25.49
N ARG A 169 14.48 5.51 -25.79
CA ARG A 169 14.39 4.32 -24.91
C ARG A 169 15.76 3.75 -24.61
N LYS A 170 16.55 3.44 -25.65
CA LYS A 170 17.89 2.85 -25.50
C LYS A 170 18.81 3.76 -24.69
N LYS A 171 18.81 5.06 -24.95
CA LYS A 171 19.63 6.04 -24.21
C LYS A 171 19.28 6.06 -22.73
N LEU A 172 18.01 6.12 -22.37
CA LEU A 172 17.59 6.16 -20.95
C LEU A 172 17.83 4.82 -20.25
N MET A 173 17.51 3.70 -20.91
CA MET A 173 17.73 2.37 -20.35
C MET A 173 19.20 2.06 -20.09
N ALA A 174 20.14 2.60 -20.89
CA ALA A 174 21.58 2.46 -20.65
C ALA A 174 22.04 3.17 -19.37
N LEU A 175 21.35 4.25 -18.99
CA LEU A 175 21.67 5.01 -17.77
C LEU A 175 20.94 4.49 -16.53
N MET A 176 19.88 3.71 -16.70
CA MET A 176 19.05 3.23 -15.60
C MET A 176 19.59 1.93 -15.01
N PRO A 177 19.96 1.87 -13.71
CA PRO A 177 20.39 0.64 -13.07
C PRO A 177 19.29 -0.42 -13.11
N VAL A 178 19.63 -1.67 -13.34
CA VAL A 178 18.68 -2.79 -13.46
C VAL A 178 17.81 -2.98 -12.21
N ARG A 179 18.30 -2.61 -11.04
CA ARG A 179 17.55 -2.66 -9.77
C ARG A 179 16.34 -1.72 -9.74
N GLU A 180 16.33 -0.68 -10.57
CA GLU A 180 15.25 0.31 -10.65
C GLU A 180 14.16 -0.13 -11.64
N VAL A 181 14.38 -1.21 -12.39
CA VAL A 181 13.38 -1.78 -13.32
C VAL A 181 12.23 -2.39 -12.54
N TRP A 182 11.01 -2.10 -12.98
CA TRP A 182 9.78 -2.62 -12.37
C TRP A 182 9.79 -4.15 -12.29
N GLY A 183 9.56 -4.70 -11.09
CA GLY A 183 9.62 -6.12 -10.80
C GLY A 183 11.00 -6.68 -10.44
N VAL A 184 12.06 -5.87 -10.48
CA VAL A 184 13.42 -6.28 -10.09
C VAL A 184 13.68 -5.96 -8.62
N GLY A 185 13.34 -6.90 -7.73
CA GLY A 185 13.66 -6.81 -6.30
C GLY A 185 15.12 -7.19 -5.99
N SER A 186 15.54 -6.99 -4.74
CA SER A 186 16.94 -7.19 -4.30
C SER A 186 17.51 -8.57 -4.63
N ARG A 187 16.71 -9.64 -4.54
CA ARG A 187 17.15 -11.01 -4.88
C ARG A 187 17.37 -11.18 -6.39
N ILE A 188 16.46 -10.65 -7.19
CA ILE A 188 16.56 -10.69 -8.67
C ILE A 188 17.75 -9.84 -9.11
N ASN A 189 17.91 -8.64 -8.56
CA ASN A 189 19.04 -7.76 -8.84
C ASN A 189 20.39 -8.44 -8.59
N LYS A 190 20.57 -9.13 -7.45
CA LYS A 190 21.81 -9.88 -7.17
C LYS A 190 22.10 -10.94 -8.23
N LYS A 191 21.07 -11.71 -8.64
CA LYS A 191 21.21 -12.72 -9.69
C LYS A 191 21.49 -12.12 -11.07
N LEU A 192 20.85 -11.00 -11.43
CA LEU A 192 21.11 -10.32 -12.70
C LEU A 192 22.54 -9.79 -12.74
N ASN A 193 23.01 -9.15 -11.67
CA ASN A 193 24.36 -8.64 -11.59
C ASN A 193 25.42 -9.77 -11.70
N SER A 194 25.17 -10.96 -11.13
CA SER A 194 26.06 -12.13 -11.29
C SER A 194 26.11 -12.68 -12.73
N LEU A 195 25.16 -12.29 -13.57
CA LEU A 195 25.12 -12.61 -15.01
C LEU A 195 25.67 -11.45 -15.87
N GLY A 196 26.23 -10.41 -15.26
CA GLY A 196 26.73 -9.24 -15.97
C GLY A 196 25.69 -8.19 -16.36
N ILE A 197 24.39 -8.41 -16.01
CA ILE A 197 23.27 -7.52 -16.35
C ILE A 197 23.19 -6.43 -15.29
N LYS A 198 23.59 -5.20 -15.63
CA LYS A 198 23.72 -4.07 -14.70
C LYS A 198 22.72 -2.94 -14.96
N THR A 199 22.31 -2.77 -16.20
CA THR A 199 21.41 -1.70 -16.67
C THR A 199 20.07 -2.27 -17.15
N ALA A 200 19.07 -1.38 -17.31
CA ALA A 200 17.80 -1.74 -17.94
C ALA A 200 17.99 -2.13 -19.41
N LEU A 201 18.97 -1.55 -20.12
CA LEU A 201 19.29 -1.91 -21.50
C LEU A 201 19.88 -3.32 -21.55
N ASP A 202 20.85 -3.64 -20.71
CA ASP A 202 21.39 -5.01 -20.66
C ASP A 202 20.28 -6.03 -20.46
N LEU A 203 19.32 -5.73 -19.56
CA LEU A 203 18.18 -6.62 -19.31
C LEU A 203 17.26 -6.74 -20.54
N ALA A 204 17.02 -5.64 -21.25
CA ALA A 204 16.20 -5.64 -22.46
C ALA A 204 16.84 -6.48 -23.60
N GLU A 205 18.16 -6.53 -23.70
CA GLU A 205 18.89 -7.25 -24.75
C GLU A 205 19.04 -8.75 -24.49
N VAL A 206 18.77 -9.22 -23.25
CA VAL A 206 18.87 -10.66 -22.93
C VAL A 206 17.85 -11.49 -23.70
N ASP A 207 18.22 -12.73 -24.02
CA ASP A 207 17.30 -13.74 -24.52
C ASP A 207 16.17 -14.02 -23.50
N THR A 208 14.94 -13.83 -23.93
CA THR A 208 13.73 -14.02 -23.12
C THR A 208 13.57 -15.45 -22.63
N LYS A 209 13.97 -16.44 -23.44
CA LYS A 209 13.95 -17.88 -23.06
C LYS A 209 14.89 -18.15 -21.89
N LEU A 210 16.07 -17.51 -21.88
CA LEU A 210 17.02 -17.61 -20.77
C LEU A 210 16.44 -17.01 -19.48
N ILE A 211 15.78 -15.84 -19.57
CA ILE A 211 15.13 -15.18 -18.44
C ILE A 211 14.01 -16.05 -17.88
N LYS A 212 13.14 -16.60 -18.73
CA LYS A 212 12.05 -17.50 -18.31
C LYS A 212 12.59 -18.70 -17.54
N ARG A 213 13.64 -19.36 -18.07
CA ARG A 213 14.25 -20.55 -17.46
C ARG A 213 14.94 -20.27 -16.13
N LYS A 214 15.69 -19.16 -16.03
CA LYS A 214 16.49 -18.84 -14.83
C LYS A 214 15.73 -18.08 -13.75
N PHE A 215 14.64 -17.38 -14.08
CA PHE A 215 13.88 -16.53 -13.17
C PHE A 215 12.40 -16.90 -13.14
N SER A 216 11.58 -16.28 -14.01
CA SER A 216 10.14 -16.50 -14.06
C SER A 216 9.50 -15.93 -15.33
N SER A 217 8.27 -16.37 -15.63
CA SER A 217 7.45 -15.79 -16.69
C SER A 217 7.06 -14.33 -16.42
N VAL A 218 7.06 -13.89 -15.17
CA VAL A 218 6.80 -12.49 -14.81
C VAL A 218 7.94 -11.60 -15.26
N LEU A 219 9.20 -11.99 -14.99
CA LEU A 219 10.36 -11.22 -15.44
C LEU A 219 10.52 -11.30 -16.96
N GLU A 220 10.17 -12.44 -17.60
CA GLU A 220 10.12 -12.56 -19.06
C GLU A 220 9.21 -11.49 -19.67
N ARG A 221 7.98 -11.30 -19.13
CA ARG A 221 7.07 -10.24 -19.60
C ARG A 221 7.68 -8.84 -19.42
N THR A 222 8.34 -8.58 -18.27
CA THR A 222 9.04 -7.30 -18.07
C THR A 222 10.09 -7.06 -19.15
N VAL A 223 10.87 -8.08 -19.54
CA VAL A 223 11.86 -7.97 -20.62
C VAL A 223 11.19 -7.70 -21.97
N MET A 224 10.08 -8.39 -22.26
CA MET A 224 9.31 -8.14 -23.50
C MET A 224 8.79 -6.69 -23.54
N GLU A 225 8.29 -6.18 -22.43
CA GLU A 225 7.83 -4.80 -22.32
C GLU A 225 8.98 -3.78 -22.48
N LEU A 226 10.18 -4.04 -21.96
CA LEU A 226 11.35 -3.20 -22.20
C LEU A 226 11.75 -3.18 -23.68
N LYS A 227 11.51 -4.26 -24.41
CA LYS A 227 11.70 -4.32 -25.87
C LYS A 227 10.62 -3.56 -26.66
N GLY A 228 9.54 -3.13 -26.00
CA GLY A 228 8.43 -2.40 -26.62
C GLY A 228 7.22 -3.26 -26.99
N TYR A 229 7.19 -4.55 -26.60
CA TYR A 229 6.04 -5.44 -26.83
C TYR A 229 5.06 -5.36 -25.66
N PRO A 230 3.84 -4.85 -25.83
CA PRO A 230 2.88 -4.71 -24.74
C PRO A 230 2.38 -6.09 -24.29
N CYS A 231 2.69 -6.46 -23.04
CA CYS A 231 2.28 -7.72 -22.41
C CYS A 231 1.31 -7.50 -21.25
N ILE A 232 1.16 -6.26 -20.78
CA ILE A 232 0.35 -5.88 -19.63
C ILE A 232 -0.61 -4.78 -20.07
N GLY A 233 -1.90 -5.13 -20.23
CA GLY A 233 -2.97 -4.16 -20.54
C GLY A 233 -3.40 -3.35 -19.31
N LEU A 234 -4.32 -2.39 -19.49
CA LEU A 234 -4.97 -1.71 -18.37
C LEU A 234 -5.89 -2.68 -17.62
N GLU A 235 -5.80 -2.71 -16.30
CA GLU A 235 -6.74 -3.42 -15.44
C GLU A 235 -7.87 -2.44 -15.05
N GLN A 236 -9.00 -2.48 -15.77
CA GLN A 236 -10.17 -1.63 -15.50
C GLN A 236 -10.90 -2.01 -14.21
N GLN A 237 -10.83 -3.27 -13.80
CA GLN A 237 -11.43 -3.77 -12.58
C GLN A 237 -10.40 -4.50 -11.72
N PRO A 238 -10.29 -4.17 -10.43
CA PRO A 238 -9.42 -4.90 -9.53
C PRO A 238 -9.87 -6.36 -9.41
N LYS A 239 -8.92 -7.29 -9.48
CA LYS A 239 -9.21 -8.72 -9.28
C LYS A 239 -9.77 -8.96 -7.88
N THR A 240 -10.73 -9.87 -7.80
CA THR A 240 -11.29 -10.33 -6.53
C THR A 240 -10.18 -10.76 -5.57
N LYS A 241 -10.23 -10.27 -4.35
CA LYS A 241 -9.24 -10.59 -3.32
C LYS A 241 -9.28 -12.07 -2.97
N LYS A 242 -8.12 -12.72 -2.91
CA LYS A 242 -8.01 -14.13 -2.49
C LYS A 242 -7.74 -14.29 -1.00
N GLN A 243 -7.35 -13.20 -0.34
CA GLN A 243 -7.12 -13.16 1.11
C GLN A 243 -7.24 -11.75 1.65
N ILE A 244 -7.64 -11.63 2.91
CA ILE A 244 -7.69 -10.38 3.66
C ILE A 244 -6.81 -10.54 4.89
N VAL A 245 -5.82 -9.67 5.06
CA VAL A 245 -4.93 -9.67 6.23
C VAL A 245 -5.07 -8.35 6.98
N VAL A 246 -5.41 -8.43 8.26
CA VAL A 246 -5.39 -7.29 9.17
C VAL A 246 -4.37 -7.56 10.28
N SER A 247 -3.33 -6.76 10.34
CA SER A 247 -2.27 -6.90 11.34
C SER A 247 -1.72 -5.55 11.76
N ARG A 248 -1.27 -5.44 13.00
CA ARG A 248 -0.64 -4.22 13.51
C ARG A 248 0.57 -4.55 14.39
N THR A 249 1.54 -3.68 14.35
CA THR A 249 2.60 -3.62 15.35
C THR A 249 2.05 -2.89 16.57
N PHE A 250 2.23 -3.45 17.74
CA PHE A 250 1.81 -2.85 19.00
C PHE A 250 2.65 -1.62 19.34
N SER A 251 2.05 -0.65 20.04
CA SER A 251 2.78 0.54 20.51
C SER A 251 3.78 0.19 21.63
N LYS A 252 3.49 -0.86 22.40
CA LYS A 252 4.32 -1.43 23.45
C LYS A 252 4.40 -2.94 23.26
N LYS A 253 5.41 -3.58 23.84
CA LYS A 253 5.48 -5.03 23.93
C LYS A 253 4.29 -5.54 24.77
N VAL A 254 3.65 -6.61 24.31
CA VAL A 254 2.52 -7.26 24.96
C VAL A 254 2.92 -8.69 25.32
N ASN A 255 2.72 -9.10 26.54
CA ASN A 255 3.10 -10.42 27.06
C ASN A 255 1.96 -11.13 27.80
N ASP A 256 0.78 -10.53 27.86
CA ASP A 256 -0.41 -11.11 28.45
C ASP A 256 -1.39 -11.59 27.37
N LEU A 257 -2.09 -12.69 27.67
CA LEU A 257 -3.02 -13.34 26.73
C LEU A 257 -4.26 -12.47 26.45
N ASP A 258 -4.74 -11.75 27.46
CA ASP A 258 -5.99 -10.99 27.34
C ASP A 258 -5.83 -9.80 26.40
N SER A 259 -4.77 -9.01 26.55
CA SER A 259 -4.44 -7.92 25.64
C SER A 259 -4.23 -8.42 24.20
N ILE A 260 -3.62 -9.59 24.01
CA ILE A 260 -3.46 -10.19 22.69
C ILE A 260 -4.80 -10.64 22.11
N ASN A 261 -5.66 -11.27 22.91
CA ASN A 261 -7.01 -11.65 22.47
C ASN A 261 -7.85 -10.45 22.08
N GLU A 262 -7.79 -9.35 22.84
CA GLU A 262 -8.45 -8.09 22.50
C GLU A 262 -7.96 -7.54 21.14
N ALA A 263 -6.64 -7.50 20.95
CA ALA A 263 -6.03 -7.02 19.69
C ALA A 263 -6.42 -7.89 18.50
N VAL A 264 -6.33 -9.22 18.65
CA VAL A 264 -6.72 -10.18 17.61
C VAL A 264 -8.22 -10.07 17.30
N SER A 265 -9.07 -9.87 18.31
CA SER A 265 -10.51 -9.68 18.13
C SER A 265 -10.82 -8.38 17.37
N ASP A 266 -10.11 -7.29 17.65
CA ASP A 266 -10.23 -6.04 16.87
C ASP A 266 -9.82 -6.25 15.41
N TYR A 267 -8.73 -6.98 15.16
CA TYR A 267 -8.27 -7.26 13.79
C TYR A 267 -9.20 -8.21 13.05
N ALA A 268 -9.76 -9.20 13.73
CA ALA A 268 -10.76 -10.11 13.18
C ALA A 268 -12.04 -9.37 12.76
N SER A 269 -12.55 -8.50 13.63
CA SER A 269 -13.74 -7.69 13.32
C SER A 269 -13.53 -6.81 12.09
N ARG A 270 -12.38 -6.14 11.99
CA ARG A 270 -12.01 -5.35 10.80
C ARG A 270 -11.79 -6.19 9.54
N ALA A 271 -11.28 -7.42 9.70
CA ALA A 271 -11.11 -8.33 8.56
C ALA A 271 -12.47 -8.79 8.03
N CYS A 272 -13.42 -9.11 8.92
CA CYS A 272 -14.79 -9.47 8.55
C CYS A 272 -15.55 -8.31 7.89
N GLU A 273 -15.42 -7.08 8.40
CA GLU A 273 -15.98 -5.90 7.76
C GLU A 273 -15.46 -5.73 6.32
N LYS A 274 -14.15 -5.90 6.11
CA LYS A 274 -13.57 -5.86 4.75
C LYS A 274 -14.07 -7.01 3.88
N LEU A 275 -14.23 -8.21 4.43
CA LEU A 275 -14.73 -9.37 3.71
C LEU A 275 -16.18 -9.14 3.22
N ARG A 276 -17.03 -8.56 4.08
CA ARG A 276 -18.41 -8.22 3.71
C ARG A 276 -18.48 -7.11 2.64
N ARG A 277 -17.54 -6.14 2.64
CA ARG A 277 -17.44 -5.12 1.57
C ARG A 277 -17.05 -5.69 0.22
N GLU A 278 -16.45 -6.89 0.19
CA GLU A 278 -16.14 -7.64 -1.04
C GLU A 278 -17.25 -8.65 -1.38
N ASP A 279 -18.38 -8.65 -0.66
CA ASP A 279 -19.50 -9.59 -0.77
C ASP A 279 -19.08 -11.07 -0.73
N GLN A 280 -18.02 -11.37 0.08
CA GLN A 280 -17.44 -12.70 0.16
C GLN A 280 -17.59 -13.35 1.54
N TYR A 281 -17.38 -14.66 1.57
CA TYR A 281 -17.38 -15.53 2.74
C TYR A 281 -16.03 -16.24 2.84
N CYS A 282 -15.46 -16.39 4.04
CA CYS A 282 -14.19 -17.12 4.23
C CYS A 282 -14.44 -18.50 4.86
N LYS A 283 -13.62 -19.48 4.48
CA LYS A 283 -13.61 -20.82 5.09
C LYS A 283 -12.33 -21.09 5.88
N MET A 284 -11.29 -20.26 5.73
CA MET A 284 -10.04 -20.39 6.44
C MET A 284 -9.74 -19.13 7.26
N VAL A 285 -9.53 -19.32 8.56
CA VAL A 285 -9.12 -18.27 9.51
C VAL A 285 -7.73 -18.60 10.03
N SER A 286 -6.81 -17.65 9.98
CA SER A 286 -5.46 -17.82 10.51
C SER A 286 -5.11 -16.68 11.47
N VAL A 287 -4.36 -17.02 12.52
CA VAL A 287 -3.82 -16.05 13.48
C VAL A 287 -2.32 -16.20 13.51
N PHE A 288 -1.64 -15.07 13.58
CA PHE A 288 -0.19 -15.04 13.79
C PHE A 288 0.22 -13.97 14.78
N MET A 289 1.31 -14.24 15.47
CA MET A 289 1.97 -13.29 16.36
C MET A 289 3.47 -13.48 16.35
N ARG A 290 4.22 -12.41 16.58
CA ARG A 290 5.68 -12.46 16.54
C ARG A 290 6.37 -11.46 17.46
N THR A 291 7.63 -11.76 17.78
CA THR A 291 8.58 -10.87 18.43
C THR A 291 9.27 -9.94 17.44
N ASN A 292 10.12 -9.05 17.93
CA ASN A 292 10.86 -8.09 17.10
C ASN A 292 12.15 -8.72 16.55
N TYR A 293 12.17 -9.01 15.25
CA TYR A 293 13.37 -9.58 14.58
C TYR A 293 14.63 -8.70 14.65
N PHE A 294 14.48 -7.41 14.83
CA PHE A 294 15.61 -6.48 14.89
C PHE A 294 16.27 -6.44 16.27
N ARG A 295 15.62 -6.99 17.30
CA ARG A 295 16.18 -7.09 18.66
C ARG A 295 16.71 -8.51 18.91
N LYS A 296 17.97 -8.73 18.59
CA LYS A 296 18.63 -10.04 18.78
C LYS A 296 18.69 -10.50 20.25
N GLN A 297 18.57 -9.57 21.19
CA GLN A 297 18.56 -9.84 22.63
C GLN A 297 17.23 -10.40 23.12
N ASP A 298 16.13 -10.16 22.41
CA ASP A 298 14.82 -10.70 22.76
C ASP A 298 14.72 -12.14 22.22
N GLN A 299 14.09 -13.03 22.99
CA GLN A 299 13.76 -14.38 22.53
C GLN A 299 12.93 -14.28 21.23
N GLN A 300 13.40 -14.94 20.17
CA GLN A 300 12.73 -14.89 18.88
C GLN A 300 11.62 -15.94 18.83
N TYR A 301 10.43 -15.50 18.45
CA TYR A 301 9.26 -16.36 18.32
C TYR A 301 8.35 -15.90 17.20
N HIS A 302 7.83 -16.85 16.42
CA HIS A 302 6.80 -16.65 15.42
C HIS A 302 5.78 -17.77 15.52
N GLY A 303 4.60 -17.46 16.10
CA GLY A 303 3.46 -18.35 16.12
C GLY A 303 2.53 -18.11 14.96
N PHE A 304 2.11 -19.16 14.26
CA PHE A 304 1.13 -19.16 13.19
C PHE A 304 0.27 -20.41 13.27
N ARG A 305 -1.06 -20.26 13.20
CA ARG A 305 -2.00 -21.38 13.11
C ARG A 305 -3.20 -20.96 12.27
N SER A 306 -3.75 -21.97 11.58
CA SER A 306 -4.96 -21.84 10.77
C SER A 306 -6.04 -22.81 11.27
N TYR A 307 -7.27 -22.40 11.10
CA TYR A 307 -8.45 -23.21 11.38
C TYR A 307 -9.39 -23.17 10.18
N LYS A 308 -9.78 -24.32 9.67
CA LYS A 308 -10.75 -24.44 8.59
C LYS A 308 -12.15 -24.50 9.21
N LEU A 309 -12.94 -23.48 8.92
CA LEU A 309 -14.32 -23.41 9.37
C LEU A 309 -15.14 -24.51 8.71
N PHE A 310 -16.15 -24.94 9.40
CA PHE A 310 -17.05 -25.96 8.88
C PHE A 310 -17.78 -25.46 7.61
N SER A 311 -18.37 -24.28 7.71
CA SER A 311 -19.06 -23.58 6.62
C SER A 311 -18.38 -22.25 6.33
N PRO A 312 -18.35 -21.78 5.08
CA PRO A 312 -17.97 -20.40 4.79
C PRO A 312 -18.85 -19.42 5.55
N THR A 313 -18.24 -18.41 6.17
CA THR A 313 -18.93 -17.39 6.94
C THR A 313 -18.33 -16.00 6.72
N ASN A 314 -19.12 -14.96 6.86
CA ASN A 314 -18.70 -13.57 7.05
C ASN A 314 -19.24 -12.98 8.35
N ASP A 315 -19.85 -13.83 9.20
CA ASP A 315 -20.26 -13.47 10.56
C ASP A 315 -19.04 -13.28 11.46
N THR A 316 -18.91 -12.10 11.99
CA THR A 316 -17.79 -11.73 12.87
C THR A 316 -17.73 -12.65 14.12
N ARG A 317 -18.85 -13.11 14.65
CA ARG A 317 -18.92 -13.97 15.85
C ARG A 317 -18.25 -15.32 15.64
N ASP A 318 -18.40 -15.91 14.46
CA ASP A 318 -17.80 -17.22 14.11
C ASP A 318 -16.29 -17.08 13.98
N VAL A 319 -15.84 -16.00 13.33
CA VAL A 319 -14.41 -15.71 13.17
C VAL A 319 -13.76 -15.39 14.52
N LEU A 320 -14.43 -14.64 15.42
CA LEU A 320 -13.96 -14.35 16.77
C LEU A 320 -13.78 -15.62 17.59
N ASN A 321 -14.71 -16.57 17.52
CA ASN A 321 -14.59 -17.86 18.22
C ASN A 321 -13.36 -18.65 17.72
N ALA A 322 -13.16 -18.72 16.41
CA ALA A 322 -12.00 -19.38 15.81
C ALA A 322 -10.69 -18.68 16.21
N THR A 323 -10.62 -17.36 16.12
CA THR A 323 -9.39 -16.61 16.46
C THR A 323 -9.02 -16.73 17.92
N ARG A 324 -9.99 -16.76 18.84
CA ARG A 324 -9.76 -16.96 20.27
C ARG A 324 -9.09 -18.32 20.55
N GLN A 325 -9.56 -19.39 19.92
CA GLN A 325 -8.95 -20.71 20.06
C GLN A 325 -7.53 -20.75 19.50
N LEU A 326 -7.34 -20.19 18.30
CA LEU A 326 -6.03 -20.13 17.64
C LEU A 326 -5.02 -19.32 18.45
N THR A 327 -5.44 -18.19 19.03
CA THR A 327 -4.58 -17.33 19.85
C THR A 327 -4.07 -18.10 21.09
N LYS A 328 -4.95 -18.84 21.78
CA LYS A 328 -4.54 -19.68 22.92
C LYS A 328 -3.51 -20.73 22.53
N GLN A 329 -3.64 -21.34 21.35
CA GLN A 329 -2.71 -22.39 20.89
C GLN A 329 -1.30 -21.86 20.59
N ILE A 330 -1.19 -20.63 20.07
CA ILE A 330 0.10 -20.05 19.69
C ILE A 330 0.69 -19.10 20.73
N PHE A 331 -0.09 -18.73 21.74
CA PHE A 331 0.43 -17.93 22.84
C PHE A 331 1.51 -18.70 23.63
N ARG A 332 2.53 -17.98 24.07
CA ARG A 332 3.57 -18.49 24.98
C ARG A 332 3.80 -17.48 26.07
N THR A 333 3.83 -17.93 27.30
CA THR A 333 4.19 -17.13 28.48
C THR A 333 5.65 -16.65 28.36
N ASN A 334 5.96 -15.53 29.00
CA ASN A 334 7.31 -14.94 29.01
C ASN A 334 7.85 -14.49 27.63
N ILE A 335 7.01 -14.44 26.60
CA ILE A 335 7.35 -13.88 25.30
C ILE A 335 6.79 -12.47 25.16
N ASN A 336 7.63 -11.52 24.75
CA ASN A 336 7.24 -10.15 24.46
C ASN A 336 6.85 -9.99 23.00
N PHE A 337 5.56 -10.05 22.69
CA PHE A 337 5.05 -9.88 21.35
C PHE A 337 5.05 -8.42 20.91
N ILE A 338 5.40 -8.18 19.65
CA ILE A 338 5.38 -6.83 19.06
C ILE A 338 4.35 -6.70 17.94
N LYS A 339 3.90 -7.79 17.38
CA LYS A 339 2.94 -7.80 16.28
C LYS A 339 2.01 -9.01 16.36
N ALA A 340 0.73 -8.77 16.12
CA ALA A 340 -0.25 -9.82 15.86
C ALA A 340 -1.08 -9.49 14.60
N GLY A 341 -1.77 -10.49 14.06
CA GLY A 341 -2.65 -10.33 12.92
C GLY A 341 -3.55 -11.52 12.68
N VAL A 342 -4.60 -11.23 11.92
CA VAL A 342 -5.59 -12.19 11.43
C VAL A 342 -5.55 -12.20 9.91
N MET A 343 -5.63 -13.38 9.33
CA MET A 343 -5.75 -13.59 7.88
C MET A 343 -6.99 -14.43 7.61
N LEU A 344 -7.85 -13.93 6.74
CA LEU A 344 -8.98 -14.66 6.17
C LEU A 344 -8.62 -15.07 4.75
N SER A 345 -8.92 -16.31 4.38
CA SER A 345 -8.64 -16.88 3.05
C SER A 345 -9.62 -18.01 2.73
N ASP A 346 -9.45 -18.63 1.55
CA ASP A 346 -10.39 -19.63 1.04
C ASP A 346 -11.79 -19.02 0.92
N PHE A 347 -11.91 -18.05 -0.04
CA PHE A 347 -13.09 -17.22 -0.20
C PHE A 347 -14.10 -17.85 -1.14
N TYR A 348 -15.37 -17.61 -0.86
CA TYR A 348 -16.54 -18.08 -1.59
C TYR A 348 -17.49 -16.91 -1.81
N ASP A 349 -18.12 -16.88 -2.98
CA ASP A 349 -19.21 -15.96 -3.26
C ASP A 349 -20.50 -16.41 -2.58
N GLU A 350 -21.47 -15.51 -2.43
CA GLU A 350 -22.75 -15.84 -1.83
C GLU A 350 -23.48 -16.92 -2.65
N GLY A 351 -23.96 -17.98 -1.98
CA GLY A 351 -24.68 -19.08 -2.62
C GLY A 351 -23.81 -20.13 -3.32
N VAL A 352 -22.51 -19.89 -3.50
CA VAL A 352 -21.56 -20.82 -4.15
C VAL A 352 -20.92 -21.76 -3.12
N TYR A 353 -21.74 -22.43 -2.32
CA TYR A 353 -21.21 -23.31 -1.27
C TYR A 353 -22.12 -24.53 -1.11
N GLN A 354 -21.52 -25.71 -1.13
CA GLN A 354 -22.22 -26.95 -0.86
C GLN A 354 -22.23 -27.22 0.64
N GLY A 355 -23.41 -27.32 1.24
CA GLY A 355 -23.59 -27.74 2.62
C GLY A 355 -23.20 -29.21 2.83
N ASP A 356 -22.82 -29.55 4.05
CA ASP A 356 -22.60 -30.94 4.46
C ASP A 356 -23.93 -31.52 5.00
N LEU A 357 -24.36 -32.62 4.41
CA LEU A 357 -25.66 -33.28 4.71
C LEU A 357 -25.72 -33.79 6.17
N PHE A 358 -24.58 -34.10 6.79
CA PHE A 358 -24.49 -34.72 8.11
C PHE A 358 -24.17 -33.77 9.25
N LYS A 359 -23.90 -32.50 8.97
CA LYS A 359 -23.48 -31.49 9.96
C LYS A 359 -24.19 -30.17 9.76
N ALA A 360 -25.52 -30.21 9.80
CA ALA A 360 -26.31 -28.98 9.84
C ALA A 360 -26.09 -28.23 11.15
N ARG A 361 -25.06 -27.40 11.23
CA ARG A 361 -25.09 -26.24 12.09
C ARG A 361 -25.94 -25.22 11.36
N ASP A 362 -27.14 -25.01 11.84
CA ASP A 362 -28.05 -24.00 11.31
C ASP A 362 -27.29 -22.68 11.18
N LYS A 363 -27.33 -22.07 9.98
CA LYS A 363 -26.94 -20.67 9.83
C LYS A 363 -27.73 -19.91 10.88
N ARG A 364 -27.06 -19.08 11.66
CA ARG A 364 -27.76 -18.23 12.63
C ARG A 364 -28.79 -17.40 11.85
N ILE A 365 -30.04 -17.51 12.28
CA ILE A 365 -31.13 -16.70 11.75
C ILE A 365 -30.72 -15.23 11.88
N ASP A 366 -31.00 -14.40 10.88
CA ASP A 366 -30.76 -12.95 10.84
C ASP A 366 -29.26 -12.54 10.98
N SER A 367 -28.34 -13.45 10.73
CA SER A 367 -26.89 -13.17 10.82
C SER A 367 -26.43 -12.08 9.84
N LYS A 368 -26.96 -12.11 8.62
CA LYS A 368 -26.61 -11.15 7.55
C LYS A 368 -27.11 -9.75 7.91
N GLU A 369 -28.37 -9.63 8.31
CA GLU A 369 -29.01 -8.37 8.70
C GLU A 369 -28.33 -7.73 9.90
N LEU A 370 -27.98 -8.54 10.91
CA LEU A 370 -27.24 -8.07 12.09
C LEU A 370 -25.88 -7.52 11.71
N MET A 371 -25.09 -8.24 10.87
CA MET A 371 -23.76 -7.78 10.46
C MET A 371 -23.83 -6.50 9.61
N ILE A 372 -24.81 -6.40 8.70
CA ILE A 372 -25.06 -5.19 7.92
C ILE A 372 -25.40 -4.00 8.83
N THR A 373 -26.27 -4.24 9.82
CA THR A 373 -26.68 -3.20 10.77
C THR A 373 -25.49 -2.69 11.60
N ILE A 374 -24.65 -3.59 12.11
CA ILE A 374 -23.42 -3.22 12.82
C ILE A 374 -22.49 -2.40 11.93
N ASP A 375 -22.29 -2.82 10.68
CA ASP A 375 -21.42 -2.12 9.73
C ASP A 375 -21.98 -0.73 9.38
N LYS A 376 -23.30 -0.59 9.21
CA LYS A 376 -23.98 0.71 8.99
C LYS A 376 -23.78 1.65 10.17
N ILE A 377 -24.00 1.19 11.40
CA ILE A 377 -23.78 2.01 12.61
C ILE A 377 -22.30 2.46 12.69
N ASN A 378 -21.36 1.53 12.46
CA ASN A 378 -19.93 1.83 12.55
C ASN A 378 -19.41 2.75 11.44
N SER A 379 -20.10 2.83 10.31
CA SER A 379 -19.76 3.74 9.18
C SER A 379 -20.48 5.08 9.23
N SER A 380 -21.56 5.23 10.00
CA SER A 380 -22.38 6.46 10.05
C SER A 380 -21.71 7.63 10.76
N GLY A 381 -20.67 7.38 11.57
CA GLY A 381 -20.02 8.40 12.40
C GLY A 381 -20.79 8.78 13.68
N VAL A 382 -22.03 8.32 13.86
CA VAL A 382 -22.89 8.65 15.01
C VAL A 382 -22.53 7.84 16.26
N GLY A 383 -22.03 6.61 16.07
CA GLY A 383 -21.68 5.73 17.19
C GLY A 383 -20.82 4.56 16.75
N LYS A 384 -20.40 3.74 17.71
CA LYS A 384 -19.61 2.55 17.43
C LYS A 384 -20.09 1.35 18.24
N VAL A 385 -20.46 0.29 17.54
CA VAL A 385 -20.78 -1.01 18.13
C VAL A 385 -19.54 -1.91 18.03
N THR A 386 -19.12 -2.45 19.17
CA THR A 386 -17.97 -3.36 19.25
C THR A 386 -18.35 -4.64 19.98
N PHE A 387 -17.71 -5.74 19.62
CA PHE A 387 -17.86 -7.00 20.34
C PHE A 387 -17.07 -6.92 21.65
N ALA A 388 -17.62 -7.46 22.76
CA ALA A 388 -16.99 -7.40 24.08
C ALA A 388 -15.54 -7.93 24.09
N SER A 389 -15.25 -8.92 23.25
CA SER A 389 -13.89 -9.48 23.10
C SER A 389 -12.84 -8.51 22.54
N GLN A 390 -13.25 -7.36 22.00
CA GLN A 390 -12.33 -6.31 21.50
C GLN A 390 -11.76 -5.45 22.63
N GLY A 391 -12.28 -5.57 23.85
CA GLY A 391 -11.90 -4.74 25.00
C GLY A 391 -12.27 -3.27 24.86
N ILE A 392 -12.25 -2.55 25.98
CA ILE A 392 -12.55 -1.12 26.04
C ILE A 392 -11.26 -0.31 26.05
N ARG A 393 -10.27 -0.73 26.87
CA ARG A 393 -8.98 -0.03 27.02
C ARG A 393 -7.91 -0.69 26.17
N LYS A 394 -7.66 -0.13 24.98
CA LYS A 394 -6.71 -0.69 24.01
C LYS A 394 -5.28 -0.18 24.25
N SER A 395 -4.64 -0.62 25.34
CA SER A 395 -3.27 -0.24 25.72
C SER A 395 -2.22 -0.60 24.65
N TRP A 396 -2.51 -1.60 23.83
CA TRP A 396 -1.72 -2.09 22.71
C TRP A 396 -1.90 -1.27 21.43
N SER A 397 -2.86 -0.35 21.40
CA SER A 397 -3.24 0.39 20.19
C SER A 397 -2.06 1.19 19.61
N MET A 398 -2.14 1.40 18.31
CA MET A 398 -1.13 2.13 17.56
C MET A 398 -1.07 3.60 17.97
N ARG A 399 0.12 4.13 18.16
CA ARG A 399 0.37 5.55 18.42
C ARG A 399 0.58 6.32 17.14
N ARG A 400 0.08 7.57 17.11
CA ARG A 400 0.28 8.57 16.07
C ARG A 400 0.34 9.92 16.76
N LEU A 401 1.49 10.28 17.31
CA LEU A 401 1.64 11.45 18.17
C LEU A 401 1.78 12.76 17.38
N LEU A 402 2.17 12.66 16.11
CA LEU A 402 2.44 13.78 15.21
C LEU A 402 1.44 13.82 14.05
N LYS A 403 0.21 13.28 14.24
CA LYS A 403 -0.82 13.26 13.20
C LYS A 403 -1.30 14.70 12.94
N SER A 404 -1.32 15.09 11.65
CA SER A 404 -1.93 16.32 11.19
C SER A 404 -3.46 16.29 11.38
N PRO A 405 -4.13 17.46 11.43
CA PRO A 405 -5.59 17.53 11.43
C PRO A 405 -6.22 16.86 10.20
N ARG A 406 -7.50 16.51 10.34
CA ARG A 406 -8.30 15.93 9.24
C ARG A 406 -8.94 17.03 8.40
N TYR A 407 -8.11 17.83 7.77
CA TYR A 407 -8.49 19.05 7.04
C TYR A 407 -9.68 18.90 6.08
N LEU A 408 -9.88 17.72 5.48
CA LEU A 408 -10.89 17.49 4.44
C LEU A 408 -12.04 16.57 4.91
N THR A 409 -11.89 15.91 6.05
CA THR A 409 -12.84 14.88 6.51
C THR A 409 -13.44 15.18 7.88
N ASN A 410 -13.11 16.33 8.48
CA ASN A 410 -13.70 16.82 9.72
C ASN A 410 -13.83 18.35 9.68
N TRP A 411 -15.06 18.86 9.77
CA TRP A 411 -15.35 20.29 9.74
C TRP A 411 -14.67 21.05 10.88
N GLU A 412 -14.57 20.47 12.07
CA GLU A 412 -13.96 21.09 13.24
C GLU A 412 -12.43 21.25 13.13
N GLU A 413 -11.80 20.50 12.22
CA GLU A 413 -10.35 20.48 12.01
C GLU A 413 -9.94 21.24 10.72
N MET A 414 -10.87 21.97 10.07
CA MET A 414 -10.56 22.78 8.88
C MET A 414 -9.62 23.93 9.22
N PRO A 415 -8.71 24.30 8.28
CA PRO A 415 -7.83 25.45 8.47
C PRO A 415 -8.65 26.75 8.61
N ILE A 416 -8.33 27.53 9.64
CA ILE A 416 -8.91 28.86 9.83
C ILE A 416 -8.04 29.85 9.06
N VAL A 417 -8.62 30.52 8.07
CA VAL A 417 -7.96 31.62 7.35
C VAL A 417 -8.08 32.87 8.22
N ARG A 418 -6.95 33.48 8.55
CA ARG A 418 -6.85 34.74 9.28
C ARG A 418 -6.31 35.85 8.37
#